data_4979a5c080e71aa179683435bf64687d
#
_entry.id   4979a5c080e71aa179683435bf64687d
#
_cell.length_a   1.000
_cell.length_b   1.000
_cell.length_c   1.000
_cell.angle_alpha   90.00
_cell.angle_beta   90.00
_cell.angle_gamma   90.00
#
_symmetry.space_group_name_H-M   'P 1'
#
loop_
_entity.id
_entity.type
_entity.pdbx_description
1 polymer ?
#
loop_
_entity_poly.entity_id
_entity_poly.type
_entity_poly.pdbx_seq_one_letter_code
_entity_poly.pdbx_strand_id
1 'polypeptide(L)'
;MKTIRVVAAVICDSIEHKTKIFSTARGYGEFKGGWEFPGGKIEAGETPQQAVVREIREELDATVRVGDLIDTIEYDYPAFHLSMDCFWCEVASGELKLLEAEAARWLTKEELDSVQWLPADVTLIDKIKSCMAYEGKITKFNRVEFCYFAVLTSNRNVSTIIPKHIF
;
A
#
# COMPACT_ATOMS: atom_id res chain seq x y z
N MET A 1 -27.83 -0.44 -1.09
CA MET A 1 -26.86 0.42 -0.38
C MET A 1 -26.03 1.14 -1.43
N LYS A 2 -25.66 2.41 -1.21
CA LYS A 2 -24.86 3.17 -2.18
C LYS A 2 -23.41 2.68 -2.14
N THR A 3 -22.84 2.35 -3.28
CA THR A 3 -21.40 2.05 -3.39
C THR A 3 -20.59 3.32 -3.62
N ILE A 4 -19.54 3.51 -2.83
CA ILE A 4 -18.56 4.59 -2.99
C ILE A 4 -17.26 3.96 -3.47
N ARG A 5 -16.81 4.36 -4.66
CA ARG A 5 -15.52 3.91 -5.21
C ARG A 5 -14.42 4.91 -4.88
N VAL A 6 -13.36 4.40 -4.27
CA VAL A 6 -12.21 5.21 -3.86
C VAL A 6 -10.91 4.54 -4.27
N VAL A 7 -9.83 5.29 -4.20
CA VAL A 7 -8.46 4.79 -4.33
C VAL A 7 -7.67 5.08 -3.07
N ALA A 8 -6.67 4.27 -2.80
CA ALA A 8 -5.70 4.48 -1.74
C ALA A 8 -4.27 4.30 -2.28
N ALA A 9 -3.39 5.22 -1.94
CA ALA A 9 -1.98 5.17 -2.28
C ALA A 9 -1.16 4.61 -1.10
N VAL A 10 -0.66 3.41 -1.23
CA VAL A 10 0.34 2.87 -0.31
C VAL A 10 1.71 3.36 -0.76
N ILE A 11 2.05 4.58 -0.33
CA ILE A 11 3.31 5.24 -0.71
C ILE A 11 4.45 4.60 0.06
N CYS A 12 5.40 3.99 -0.64
CA CYS A 12 6.58 3.38 -0.05
C CYS A 12 7.84 4.20 -0.40
N ASP A 13 8.92 3.96 0.35
CA ASP A 13 10.23 4.56 0.09
C ASP A 13 10.78 4.19 -1.28
N SER A 14 10.50 2.97 -1.74
CA SER A 14 10.79 2.48 -3.09
C SER A 14 9.87 1.31 -3.41
N ILE A 15 9.27 1.31 -4.60
CA ILE A 15 8.44 0.17 -5.07
C ILE A 15 9.26 -1.13 -5.16
N GLU A 16 10.58 -1.02 -5.37
CA GLU A 16 11.44 -2.21 -5.47
C GLU A 16 11.76 -2.82 -4.10
N HIS A 17 11.92 -2.01 -3.05
CA HIS A 17 12.38 -2.48 -1.73
C HIS A 17 11.30 -2.48 -0.66
N LYS A 18 10.43 -1.47 -0.62
CA LYS A 18 9.30 -1.36 0.32
C LYS A 18 9.72 -1.59 1.78
N THR A 19 10.66 -0.77 2.28
CA THR A 19 11.10 -0.89 3.68
C THR A 19 10.24 -0.07 4.63
N LYS A 20 9.63 0.99 4.12
CA LYS A 20 8.71 1.89 4.86
C LYS A 20 7.52 2.25 3.99
N ILE A 21 6.39 2.49 4.64
CA ILE A 21 5.21 3.06 4.01
C ILE A 21 4.78 4.34 4.72
N PHE A 22 4.24 5.27 3.95
CA PHE A 22 3.70 6.53 4.44
C PHE A 22 2.22 6.38 4.77
N SER A 23 1.82 6.83 5.94
CA SER A 23 0.43 6.83 6.38
C SER A 23 0.07 8.16 7.02
N THR A 24 -1.20 8.51 6.99
CA THR A 24 -1.73 9.77 7.51
C THR A 24 -2.78 9.52 8.59
N ALA A 25 -2.89 10.44 9.55
CA ALA A 25 -3.96 10.45 10.52
C ALA A 25 -5.04 11.44 10.09
N ARG A 26 -6.28 10.98 10.08
CA ARG A 26 -7.43 11.79 9.69
C ARG A 26 -7.68 12.91 10.69
N GLY A 27 -7.76 14.16 10.20
CA GLY A 27 -7.95 15.33 11.04
C GLY A 27 -9.42 15.70 11.34
N TYR A 28 -10.40 15.01 10.73
CA TYR A 28 -11.82 15.39 10.79
C TYR A 28 -12.77 14.20 10.70
N GLY A 29 -14.05 14.46 10.99
CA GLY A 29 -15.14 13.50 10.83
C GLY A 29 -15.22 12.45 11.93
N GLU A 30 -16.05 11.44 11.70
CA GLU A 30 -16.34 10.35 12.64
C GLU A 30 -15.10 9.55 13.03
N PHE A 31 -14.17 9.39 12.09
CA PHE A 31 -12.94 8.61 12.27
C PHE A 31 -11.71 9.48 12.55
N LYS A 32 -11.89 10.69 13.10
CA LYS A 32 -10.78 11.57 13.47
C LYS A 32 -9.76 10.86 14.35
N GLY A 33 -8.47 11.00 13.99
CA GLY A 33 -7.34 10.36 14.67
C GLY A 33 -7.05 8.93 14.21
N GLY A 34 -7.92 8.32 13.40
CA GLY A 34 -7.67 7.03 12.76
C GLY A 34 -6.63 7.17 11.64
N TRP A 35 -5.80 6.13 11.48
CA TRP A 35 -4.76 6.08 10.45
C TRP A 35 -5.27 5.43 9.19
N GLU A 36 -4.87 5.99 8.05
CA GLU A 36 -5.30 5.58 6.73
C GLU A 36 -4.20 5.75 5.70
N PHE A 37 -4.38 5.15 4.53
CA PHE A 37 -3.58 5.46 3.36
C PHE A 37 -4.20 6.67 2.64
N PRO A 38 -3.37 7.67 2.23
CA PRO A 38 -3.89 8.83 1.52
C PRO A 38 -4.57 8.42 0.21
N GLY A 39 -5.64 9.11 -0.14
CA GLY A 39 -6.43 8.83 -1.32
C GLY A 39 -7.84 9.40 -1.23
N GLY A 40 -8.70 9.05 -2.15
CA GLY A 40 -10.04 9.60 -2.18
C GLY A 40 -10.92 9.01 -3.27
N LYS A 41 -11.99 9.73 -3.61
CA LYS A 41 -13.00 9.24 -4.55
C LYS A 41 -12.50 9.26 -5.99
N ILE A 42 -12.87 8.23 -6.74
CA ILE A 42 -12.69 8.22 -8.19
C ILE A 42 -13.76 9.14 -8.80
N GLU A 43 -13.32 10.13 -9.57
CA GLU A 43 -14.22 11.05 -10.29
C GLU A 43 -14.69 10.46 -11.62
N ALA A 44 -15.77 11.04 -12.17
CA ALA A 44 -16.31 10.58 -13.43
C ALA A 44 -15.29 10.76 -14.57
N GLY A 45 -15.00 9.68 -15.29
CA GLY A 45 -14.06 9.67 -16.42
C GLY A 45 -12.61 9.44 -16.03
N GLU A 46 -12.28 9.32 -14.74
CA GLU A 46 -10.94 8.96 -14.30
C GLU A 46 -10.73 7.44 -14.28
N THR A 47 -9.52 7.01 -14.59
CA THR A 47 -9.05 5.69 -14.18
C THR A 47 -8.65 5.72 -12.70
N PRO A 48 -8.64 4.58 -11.99
CA PRO A 48 -8.17 4.52 -10.62
C PRO A 48 -6.76 5.10 -10.43
N GLN A 49 -5.84 4.84 -11.36
CA GLN A 49 -4.46 5.37 -11.30
C GLN A 49 -4.42 6.90 -11.46
N GLN A 50 -5.28 7.47 -12.32
CA GLN A 50 -5.39 8.94 -12.45
C GLN A 50 -5.92 9.56 -11.16
N ALA A 51 -6.93 8.94 -10.54
CA ALA A 51 -7.46 9.37 -9.26
C ALA A 51 -6.38 9.37 -8.17
N VAL A 52 -5.55 8.31 -8.07
CA VAL A 52 -4.41 8.28 -7.12
C VAL A 52 -3.48 9.48 -7.32
N VAL A 53 -3.07 9.77 -8.56
CA VAL A 53 -2.14 10.89 -8.84
C VAL A 53 -2.77 12.23 -8.46
N ARG A 54 -4.06 12.44 -8.77
CA ARG A 54 -4.78 13.66 -8.43
C ARG A 54 -4.92 13.83 -6.92
N GLU A 55 -5.40 12.81 -6.21
CA GLU A 55 -5.61 12.85 -4.75
C GLU A 55 -4.30 13.12 -4.00
N ILE A 56 -3.20 12.47 -4.37
CA ILE A 56 -1.92 12.72 -3.71
C ILE A 56 -1.40 14.14 -3.97
N ARG A 57 -1.65 14.70 -5.14
CA ARG A 57 -1.32 16.11 -5.41
C ARG A 57 -2.16 17.06 -4.56
N GLU A 58 -3.44 16.79 -4.39
CA GLU A 58 -4.37 17.62 -3.61
C GLU A 58 -4.08 17.52 -2.11
N GLU A 59 -3.84 16.33 -1.57
CA GLU A 59 -3.64 16.11 -0.15
C GLU A 59 -2.21 16.35 0.34
N LEU A 60 -1.20 16.08 -0.50
CA LEU A 60 0.20 16.03 -0.09
C LEU A 60 1.15 16.91 -0.92
N ASP A 61 0.67 17.65 -1.91
CA ASP A 61 1.47 18.51 -2.81
C ASP A 61 2.64 17.77 -3.49
N ALA A 62 2.47 16.49 -3.78
CA ALA A 62 3.48 15.66 -4.41
C ALA A 62 2.94 14.91 -5.63
N THR A 63 3.84 14.51 -6.52
CA THR A 63 3.52 13.61 -7.63
C THR A 63 4.06 12.23 -7.34
N VAL A 64 3.23 11.21 -7.49
CA VAL A 64 3.60 9.81 -7.29
C VAL A 64 3.66 9.03 -8.60
N ARG A 65 4.57 8.08 -8.67
CA ARG A 65 4.54 6.99 -9.63
C ARG A 65 3.64 5.88 -9.06
N VAL A 66 2.61 5.50 -9.81
CA VAL A 66 1.69 4.43 -9.43
C VAL A 66 2.23 3.11 -9.97
N GLY A 67 2.40 2.15 -9.08
CA GLY A 67 2.80 0.78 -9.38
C GLY A 67 1.62 -0.19 -9.48
N ASP A 68 1.85 -1.43 -9.07
CA ASP A 68 0.85 -2.49 -9.17
C ASP A 68 -0.30 -2.30 -8.19
N LEU A 69 -1.49 -2.77 -8.57
CA LEU A 69 -2.62 -2.93 -7.67
C LEU A 69 -2.26 -3.97 -6.60
N ILE A 70 -2.42 -3.60 -5.34
CA ILE A 70 -2.22 -4.51 -4.21
C ILE A 70 -3.46 -5.39 -4.04
N ASP A 71 -4.60 -4.72 -3.93
CA ASP A 71 -5.91 -5.34 -3.77
C ASP A 71 -7.03 -4.33 -4.01
N THR A 72 -8.24 -4.84 -4.22
CA THR A 72 -9.48 -4.06 -4.11
C THR A 72 -10.19 -4.48 -2.84
N ILE A 73 -10.29 -3.56 -1.88
CA ILE A 73 -10.95 -3.80 -0.59
C ILE A 73 -12.43 -3.48 -0.73
N GLU A 74 -13.26 -4.46 -0.42
CA GLU A 74 -14.70 -4.31 -0.31
C GLU A 74 -15.09 -4.30 1.17
N TYR A 75 -15.68 -3.20 1.63
CA TYR A 75 -16.03 -3.02 3.04
C TYR A 75 -17.39 -2.37 3.22
N ASP A 76 -18.23 -2.99 4.07
CA ASP A 76 -19.58 -2.50 4.40
C ASP A 76 -19.53 -1.61 5.63
N TYR A 77 -19.70 -0.30 5.43
CA TYR A 77 -20.05 0.63 6.50
C TYR A 77 -21.58 0.67 6.69
N PRO A 78 -22.09 1.08 7.87
CA PRO A 78 -23.53 1.10 8.10
C PRO A 78 -24.34 1.88 7.06
N ALA A 79 -23.77 2.95 6.48
CA ALA A 79 -24.45 3.85 5.56
C ALA A 79 -24.13 3.60 4.08
N PHE A 80 -23.03 2.90 3.76
CA PHE A 80 -22.57 2.71 2.40
C PHE A 80 -21.63 1.52 2.26
N HIS A 81 -21.53 1.01 1.05
CA HIS A 81 -20.52 0.04 0.65
C HIS A 81 -19.28 0.77 0.10
N LEU A 82 -18.10 0.47 0.62
CA LEU A 82 -16.82 0.99 0.12
C LEU A 82 -16.18 -0.03 -0.81
N SER A 83 -15.77 0.42 -2.01
CA SER A 83 -14.90 -0.33 -2.91
C SER A 83 -13.63 0.48 -3.12
N MET A 84 -12.49 0.01 -2.59
CA MET A 84 -11.24 0.76 -2.51
C MET A 84 -10.11 0.04 -3.26
N ASP A 85 -9.67 0.63 -4.38
CA ASP A 85 -8.53 0.14 -5.14
C ASP A 85 -7.22 0.66 -4.52
N CYS A 86 -6.39 -0.23 -3.98
CA CYS A 86 -5.15 0.11 -3.27
C CYS A 86 -3.93 -0.17 -4.15
N PHE A 87 -3.09 0.84 -4.38
CA PHE A 87 -1.92 0.76 -5.25
C PHE A 87 -0.62 1.01 -4.51
N TRP A 88 0.43 0.25 -4.86
CA TRP A 88 1.78 0.65 -4.53
C TRP A 88 2.14 1.95 -5.23
N CYS A 89 2.72 2.89 -4.48
CA CYS A 89 3.17 4.17 -5.00
C CYS A 89 4.56 4.52 -4.46
N GLU A 90 5.28 5.37 -5.19
CA GLU A 90 6.48 6.05 -4.69
C GLU A 90 6.48 7.50 -5.16
N VAL A 91 7.13 8.38 -4.40
CA VAL A 91 7.24 9.79 -4.77
C VAL A 91 8.12 9.93 -6.02
N ALA A 92 7.55 10.49 -7.09
CA ALA A 92 8.26 10.76 -8.33
C ALA A 92 8.88 12.18 -8.34
N SER A 93 8.17 13.15 -7.75
CA SER A 93 8.66 14.52 -7.59
C SER A 93 7.91 15.25 -6.48
N GLY A 94 8.55 16.30 -5.93
CA GLY A 94 8.03 17.07 -4.80
C GLY A 94 8.39 16.43 -3.46
N GLU A 95 7.89 17.05 -2.39
CA GLU A 95 8.00 16.57 -1.02
C GLU A 95 6.59 16.38 -0.46
N LEU A 96 6.39 15.34 0.34
CA LEU A 96 5.10 15.08 0.98
C LEU A 96 4.80 16.17 2.02
N LYS A 97 3.80 17.00 1.76
CA LYS A 97 3.32 18.05 2.67
C LYS A 97 1.91 17.73 3.11
N LEU A 98 1.64 17.84 4.40
CA LEU A 98 0.29 17.62 4.91
C LEU A 98 -0.57 18.87 4.66
N LEU A 99 -1.52 18.78 3.74
CA LEU A 99 -2.47 19.84 3.46
C LEU A 99 -3.80 19.64 4.19
N GLU A 100 -4.20 18.39 4.45
CA GLU A 100 -5.49 18.06 5.05
C GLU A 100 -5.37 17.16 6.30
N ALA A 101 -4.37 16.28 6.34
CA ALA A 101 -4.20 15.35 7.45
C ALA A 101 -3.66 16.04 8.72
N GLU A 102 -4.03 15.50 9.89
CA GLU A 102 -3.58 15.98 11.20
C GLU A 102 -2.13 15.60 11.51
N ALA A 103 -1.71 14.42 11.08
CA ALA A 103 -0.37 13.88 11.25
C ALA A 103 0.00 12.90 10.16
N ALA A 104 1.29 12.60 10.02
CA ALA A 104 1.78 11.54 9.16
C ALA A 104 2.99 10.84 9.76
N ARG A 105 3.19 9.58 9.35
CA ARG A 105 4.37 8.79 9.73
C ARG A 105 4.81 7.91 8.57
N TRP A 106 6.13 7.75 8.46
CA TRP A 106 6.72 6.62 7.78
C TRP A 106 6.78 5.43 8.76
N LEU A 107 6.19 4.32 8.40
CA LEU A 107 6.11 3.12 9.22
C LEU A 107 6.92 2.00 8.58
N THR A 108 7.82 1.40 9.36
CA THR A 108 8.47 0.15 9.00
C THR A 108 7.50 -1.02 9.13
N LYS A 109 7.89 -2.19 8.64
CA LYS A 109 7.05 -3.41 8.74
C LYS A 109 6.65 -3.72 10.19
N GLU A 110 7.56 -3.51 11.14
CA GLU A 110 7.34 -3.76 12.56
C GLU A 110 6.41 -2.73 13.21
N GLU A 111 6.40 -1.51 12.65
CA GLU A 111 5.62 -0.40 13.20
C GLU A 111 4.16 -0.37 12.68
N LEU A 112 3.81 -1.19 11.70
CA LEU A 112 2.45 -1.19 11.13
C LEU A 112 1.35 -1.46 12.16
N ASP A 113 1.64 -2.21 13.23
CA ASP A 113 0.70 -2.46 14.31
C ASP A 113 0.74 -1.38 15.41
N SER A 114 1.60 -0.37 15.28
CA SER A 114 1.74 0.69 16.28
C SER A 114 0.70 1.81 16.14
N VAL A 115 -0.09 1.80 15.09
CA VAL A 115 -1.12 2.78 14.79
C VAL A 115 -2.49 2.13 14.70
N GLN A 116 -3.54 2.91 14.96
CA GLN A 116 -4.91 2.43 14.87
C GLN A 116 -5.47 2.73 13.48
N TRP A 117 -5.41 1.74 12.59
CA TRP A 117 -5.93 1.84 11.24
C TRP A 117 -7.45 1.98 11.20
N LEU A 118 -7.95 2.68 10.19
CA LEU A 118 -9.39 2.67 9.89
C LEU A 118 -9.86 1.27 9.48
N PRO A 119 -11.17 0.95 9.68
CA PRO A 119 -11.68 -0.42 9.49
C PRO A 119 -11.40 -1.03 8.12
N ALA A 120 -11.50 -0.25 7.04
CA ALA A 120 -11.21 -0.74 5.69
C ALA A 120 -9.68 -0.95 5.49
N ASP A 121 -8.85 -0.01 5.98
CA ASP A 121 -7.40 -0.05 5.81
C ASP A 121 -6.77 -1.22 6.57
N VAL A 122 -7.29 -1.57 7.77
CA VAL A 122 -6.75 -2.67 8.57
C VAL A 122 -6.76 -4.00 7.80
N THR A 123 -7.72 -4.19 6.89
CA THR A 123 -7.84 -5.43 6.11
C THR A 123 -6.69 -5.64 5.12
N LEU A 124 -5.97 -4.56 4.77
CA LEU A 124 -4.86 -4.58 3.84
C LEU A 124 -3.49 -4.83 4.52
N ILE A 125 -3.39 -4.62 5.84
CA ILE A 125 -2.11 -4.57 6.56
C ILE A 125 -1.31 -5.87 6.45
N ASP A 126 -1.94 -7.02 6.60
CA ASP A 126 -1.23 -8.31 6.50
C ASP A 126 -0.65 -8.53 5.09
N LYS A 127 -1.37 -8.11 4.06
CA LYS A 127 -0.91 -8.19 2.68
C LYS A 127 0.27 -7.25 2.42
N ILE A 128 0.20 -6.02 2.94
CA ILE A 128 1.31 -5.06 2.88
C ILE A 128 2.54 -5.64 3.59
N LYS A 129 2.39 -6.16 4.82
CA LYS A 129 3.49 -6.79 5.58
C LYS A 129 4.18 -7.91 4.80
N SER A 130 3.41 -8.72 4.09
CA SER A 130 3.98 -9.83 3.29
C SER A 130 4.88 -9.35 2.15
N CYS A 131 4.65 -8.13 1.65
CA CYS A 131 5.40 -7.52 0.55
C CYS A 131 6.56 -6.63 1.01
N MET A 132 6.59 -6.21 2.27
CA MET A 132 7.62 -5.30 2.81
C MET A 132 8.89 -6.04 3.21
N ALA A 133 10.04 -5.43 2.89
CA ALA A 133 11.35 -5.83 3.40
C ALA A 133 11.60 -5.26 4.80
N TYR A 134 12.50 -5.90 5.56
CA TYR A 134 12.96 -5.37 6.83
C TYR A 134 13.97 -4.24 6.61
N GLU A 135 13.87 -3.17 7.36
CA GLU A 135 14.87 -2.08 7.34
C GLU A 135 16.26 -2.64 7.73
N GLY A 136 17.28 -2.36 6.91
CA GLY A 136 18.65 -2.82 7.14
C GLY A 136 19.01 -4.21 6.62
N LYS A 137 18.08 -4.99 6.05
CA LYS A 137 18.36 -6.28 5.40
C LYS A 137 18.41 -6.19 3.87
N ILE A 138 18.81 -5.07 3.31
CA ILE A 138 19.18 -4.99 1.88
C ILE A 138 20.60 -5.56 1.73
N THR A 139 20.78 -6.84 2.01
CA THR A 139 21.91 -7.58 1.47
C THR A 139 21.63 -7.76 -0.01
N LYS A 140 22.66 -7.47 -0.84
CA LYS A 140 22.67 -7.69 -2.28
C LYS A 140 22.26 -9.13 -2.62
N PHE A 141 20.96 -9.42 -2.59
CA PHE A 141 20.42 -10.65 -3.14
C PHE A 141 19.97 -10.39 -4.57
N ASN A 142 20.56 -11.12 -5.48
CA ASN A 142 20.36 -11.05 -6.91
C ASN A 142 18.87 -11.17 -7.27
N ARG A 143 18.47 -10.35 -8.24
CA ARG A 143 17.16 -10.23 -8.91
C ARG A 143 16.52 -11.57 -9.39
N VAL A 144 17.20 -12.69 -9.25
CA VAL A 144 16.77 -13.99 -9.78
C VAL A 144 16.07 -14.89 -8.74
N GLU A 145 16.30 -14.67 -7.42
CA GLU A 145 15.75 -15.59 -6.41
C GLU A 145 14.35 -15.23 -5.92
N PHE A 146 13.91 -13.97 -6.07
CA PHE A 146 12.58 -13.56 -5.59
C PHE A 146 11.43 -14.09 -6.47
N CYS A 147 11.66 -14.29 -7.77
CA CYS A 147 10.68 -14.91 -8.67
C CYS A 147 10.50 -16.43 -8.42
N TYR A 148 11.52 -17.11 -7.86
CA TYR A 148 11.45 -18.56 -7.65
C TYR A 148 10.66 -18.96 -6.40
N PHE A 149 10.64 -18.11 -5.37
CA PHE A 149 9.95 -18.43 -4.12
C PHE A 149 8.42 -18.19 -4.21
N ALA A 150 7.99 -17.22 -4.98
CA ALA A 150 6.56 -16.93 -5.17
C ALA A 150 5.85 -17.97 -6.07
N VAL A 151 6.61 -18.66 -6.94
CA VAL A 151 6.07 -19.70 -7.82
C VAL A 151 5.96 -21.07 -7.11
N LEU A 152 6.79 -21.31 -6.08
CA LEU A 152 6.81 -22.61 -5.37
C LEU A 152 5.71 -22.75 -4.31
N THR A 153 5.08 -21.66 -3.88
CA THR A 153 3.97 -21.73 -2.93
C THR A 153 2.60 -21.95 -3.58
N SER A 154 2.52 -21.80 -4.90
CA SER A 154 1.26 -21.97 -5.66
C SER A 154 1.05 -23.40 -6.25
N ASN A 155 2.03 -24.30 -6.16
CA ASN A 155 1.89 -25.65 -6.70
C ASN A 155 2.29 -26.69 -5.64
N ARG A 156 1.33 -27.18 -4.86
CA ARG A 156 1.44 -28.42 -4.12
C ARG A 156 1.37 -29.59 -5.12
N ASN A 157 2.48 -29.97 -5.68
CA ASN A 157 2.81 -31.29 -6.23
C ASN A 157 3.97 -31.15 -7.22
N VAL A 158 5.20 -31.15 -6.75
CA VAL A 158 6.34 -31.63 -7.53
C VAL A 158 7.38 -32.20 -6.58
N SER A 159 7.73 -33.44 -6.82
CA SER A 159 8.75 -34.23 -6.14
C SER A 159 10.12 -33.57 -6.24
N THR A 160 10.83 -33.63 -5.12
CA THR A 160 12.21 -33.24 -4.89
C THR A 160 13.15 -33.71 -6.00
N ILE A 161 13.81 -32.78 -6.69
CA ILE A 161 15.09 -33.04 -7.36
C ILE A 161 16.08 -32.02 -6.84
N ILE A 162 16.98 -32.47 -6.00
CA ILE A 162 18.15 -31.71 -5.53
C ILE A 162 19.27 -31.96 -6.56
N PRO A 163 19.84 -30.92 -7.20
CA PRO A 163 21.10 -31.10 -7.92
C PRO A 163 22.24 -31.09 -6.89
N LYS A 164 22.98 -32.18 -6.84
CA LYS A 164 24.30 -32.26 -6.23
C LYS A 164 25.30 -31.51 -7.12
N HIS A 165 26.27 -30.88 -6.50
CA HIS A 165 27.47 -30.22 -7.01
C HIS A 165 27.37 -28.75 -7.33
N ILE A 166 27.95 -27.97 -6.41
CA ILE A 166 29.00 -26.98 -6.77
C ILE A 166 29.93 -26.88 -5.54
N PHE A 167 31.19 -27.22 -5.82
CA PHE A 167 32.34 -26.91 -4.99
C PHE A 167 32.63 -25.42 -5.05
#